data_5b81ef962956da5132d102f9de6bc8b1
#
_entry.id   5b81ef962956da5132d102f9de6bc8b1
#
_cell.length_a   1.000
_cell.length_b   1.000
_cell.length_c   1.000
_cell.angle_alpha   90.00
_cell.angle_beta   90.00
_cell.angle_gamma   90.00
#
_symmetry.space_group_name_H-M   'P 1'
#
loop_
_entity.id
_entity.type
_entity.pdbx_description
1 polymer ?
#
loop_
_entity_poly.entity_id
_entity_poly.type
_entity_poly.pdbx_seq_one_letter_code
_entity_poly.pdbx_strand_id
1 'polypeptide(L)'
;MQTYSVRDIERVLHLSRSTIRGLIDVGFVTPTRGPRREYRFSFQDLIVLRAARALIQAKVSRRRIRRSLEDLRKHLPQTMPLSGLSICAVGDRVVVRDGNSQYQVDSGQYVLGLDVSVEDGVLRVVEKEFGPRPEEAIPPPRDAFEWFDDALDFEENGDIHAAIDAYRQTVALDGQNVAAWINWGRLLHDRGDKREAEAVYVRAVEQCGHDSVLMFNLGVLLEDLGRTQAALEAYQAAVSEDPALADGHYNLARLYESLGQPQHAIRHLGQYRRLLNSETR
;
A
#
# COMPACT_ATOMS: atom_id res chain seq x y z
N MET A 1 -28.85 22.43 -0.76
CA MET A 1 -27.39 22.36 -0.85
C MET A 1 -27.01 21.62 -2.13
N GLN A 2 -26.13 22.18 -2.94
CA GLN A 2 -25.67 21.55 -4.17
C GLN A 2 -24.75 20.37 -3.81
N THR A 3 -25.06 19.17 -4.30
CA THR A 3 -24.29 17.96 -4.05
C THR A 3 -23.76 17.40 -5.35
N TYR A 4 -22.58 16.80 -5.32
CA TYR A 4 -21.88 16.27 -6.48
C TYR A 4 -21.81 14.74 -6.42
N SER A 5 -21.99 14.08 -7.55
CA SER A 5 -21.83 12.63 -7.64
C SER A 5 -20.36 12.24 -7.86
N VAL A 6 -20.04 10.94 -7.72
CA VAL A 6 -18.69 10.41 -8.05
C VAL A 6 -18.31 10.76 -9.49
N ARG A 7 -19.26 10.70 -10.44
CA ARG A 7 -19.01 11.06 -11.85
C ARG A 7 -18.67 12.53 -12.04
N ASP A 8 -19.29 13.41 -11.24
CA ASP A 8 -18.96 14.84 -11.29
C ASP A 8 -17.56 15.09 -10.77
N ILE A 9 -17.17 14.40 -9.69
CA ILE A 9 -15.79 14.45 -9.15
C ILE A 9 -14.77 13.93 -10.17
N GLU A 10 -15.04 12.79 -10.81
CA GLU A 10 -14.17 12.24 -11.86
C GLU A 10 -13.97 13.26 -13.00
N ARG A 11 -15.04 13.92 -13.42
CA ARG A 11 -15.00 14.88 -14.53
C ARG A 11 -14.28 16.18 -14.15
N VAL A 12 -14.58 16.73 -12.99
CA VAL A 12 -14.08 18.05 -12.56
C VAL A 12 -12.66 17.97 -12.03
N LEU A 13 -12.36 16.93 -11.26
CA LEU A 13 -11.06 16.78 -10.59
C LEU A 13 -10.13 15.76 -11.25
N HIS A 14 -10.57 15.07 -12.30
CA HIS A 14 -9.81 14.01 -12.99
C HIS A 14 -9.19 12.98 -12.03
N LEU A 15 -9.90 12.66 -10.96
CA LEU A 15 -9.54 11.63 -9.99
C LEU A 15 -10.22 10.31 -10.38
N SER A 16 -9.48 9.19 -10.36
CA SER A 16 -10.06 7.88 -10.61
C SER A 16 -11.02 7.45 -9.48
N ARG A 17 -11.97 6.58 -9.80
CA ARG A 17 -12.91 6.03 -8.78
C ARG A 17 -12.21 5.31 -7.65
N SER A 18 -11.14 4.60 -7.96
CA SER A 18 -10.31 3.92 -6.95
C SER A 18 -9.67 4.92 -5.99
N THR A 19 -9.12 6.02 -6.52
CA THR A 19 -8.55 7.10 -5.70
C THR A 19 -9.63 7.76 -4.82
N ILE A 20 -10.80 8.08 -5.39
CA ILE A 20 -11.91 8.68 -4.64
C ILE A 20 -12.37 7.73 -3.52
N ARG A 21 -12.50 6.44 -3.81
CA ARG A 21 -12.89 5.42 -2.83
C ARG A 21 -11.84 5.30 -1.72
N GLY A 22 -10.55 5.22 -2.06
CA GLY A 22 -9.47 5.22 -1.08
C GLY A 22 -9.49 6.43 -0.15
N LEU A 23 -9.79 7.63 -0.66
CA LEU A 23 -9.91 8.85 0.14
C LEU A 23 -11.16 8.84 1.06
N ILE A 24 -12.23 8.13 0.67
CA ILE A 24 -13.42 7.94 1.52
C ILE A 24 -13.13 6.92 2.63
N ASP A 25 -12.51 5.79 2.27
CA ASP A 25 -12.23 4.67 3.20
C ASP A 25 -11.31 5.12 4.34
N VAL A 26 -10.43 6.05 4.03
CA VAL A 26 -9.52 6.69 5.01
C VAL A 26 -10.22 7.78 5.85
N GLY A 27 -11.46 8.11 5.51
CA GLY A 27 -12.17 9.22 6.17
C GLY A 27 -11.66 10.60 5.82
N PHE A 28 -10.91 10.73 4.70
CA PHE A 28 -10.42 12.00 4.19
C PHE A 28 -11.56 12.91 3.75
N VAL A 29 -12.56 12.33 3.13
CA VAL A 29 -13.86 12.95 2.86
C VAL A 29 -14.96 12.03 3.40
N THR A 30 -16.00 12.63 3.95
CA THR A 30 -17.15 11.91 4.51
C THR A 30 -18.42 12.26 3.74
N PRO A 31 -18.56 11.80 2.48
CA PRO A 31 -19.71 12.11 1.66
C PRO A 31 -20.98 11.49 2.25
N THR A 32 -22.09 12.19 2.11
CA THR A 32 -23.40 11.63 2.47
C THR A 32 -23.83 10.55 1.48
N ARG A 33 -24.76 9.69 1.89
CA ARG A 33 -25.34 8.69 0.99
C ARG A 33 -26.73 9.12 0.55
N GLY A 34 -26.95 9.12 -0.76
CA GLY A 34 -28.27 9.37 -1.35
C GLY A 34 -29.21 8.16 -1.26
N PRO A 35 -30.46 8.28 -1.75
CA PRO A 35 -31.51 7.26 -1.62
C PRO A 35 -31.15 5.89 -2.22
N ARG A 36 -30.30 5.86 -3.24
CA ARG A 36 -29.78 4.63 -3.89
C ARG A 36 -28.42 4.21 -3.34
N ARG A 37 -28.06 4.66 -2.13
CA ARG A 37 -26.77 4.45 -1.46
C ARG A 37 -25.57 5.01 -2.23
N GLU A 38 -25.78 5.84 -3.26
CA GLU A 38 -24.73 6.55 -3.97
C GLU A 38 -24.07 7.61 -3.08
N TYR A 39 -22.77 7.84 -3.28
CA TYR A 39 -22.05 8.91 -2.58
C TYR A 39 -22.46 10.28 -3.12
N ARG A 40 -22.71 11.22 -2.21
CA ARG A 40 -23.04 12.62 -2.46
C ARG A 40 -22.02 13.50 -1.73
N PHE A 41 -21.26 14.24 -2.50
CA PHE A 41 -20.20 15.11 -2.00
C PHE A 41 -20.70 16.53 -1.85
N SER A 42 -20.30 17.18 -0.76
CA SER A 42 -20.54 18.62 -0.55
C SER A 42 -19.49 19.45 -1.29
N PHE A 43 -19.70 20.76 -1.35
CA PHE A 43 -18.67 21.67 -1.89
C PHE A 43 -17.38 21.65 -1.06
N GLN A 44 -17.49 21.46 0.26
CA GLN A 44 -16.32 21.28 1.13
C GLN A 44 -15.52 20.03 0.79
N ASP A 45 -16.19 18.92 0.50
CA ASP A 45 -15.53 17.69 0.03
C ASP A 45 -14.76 17.92 -1.28
N LEU A 46 -15.29 18.76 -2.19
CA LEU A 46 -14.59 19.12 -3.43
C LEU A 46 -13.27 19.85 -3.17
N ILE A 47 -13.28 20.81 -2.23
CA ILE A 47 -12.05 21.56 -1.88
C ILE A 47 -10.97 20.60 -1.38
N VAL A 48 -11.35 19.67 -0.50
CA VAL A 48 -10.46 18.66 0.06
C VAL A 48 -9.94 17.72 -1.02
N LEU A 49 -10.82 17.21 -1.90
CA LEU A 49 -10.42 16.36 -3.03
C LEU A 49 -9.52 17.09 -4.04
N ARG A 50 -9.70 18.40 -4.21
CA ARG A 50 -8.82 19.25 -5.03
C ARG A 50 -7.42 19.32 -4.44
N ALA A 51 -7.30 19.47 -3.11
CA ALA A 51 -6.00 19.43 -2.43
C ALA A 51 -5.34 18.05 -2.65
N ALA A 52 -6.05 16.95 -2.45
CA ALA A 52 -5.52 15.61 -2.71
C ALA A 52 -5.03 15.45 -4.15
N ARG A 53 -5.77 15.94 -5.15
CA ARG A 53 -5.31 15.95 -6.55
C ARG A 53 -4.00 16.70 -6.72
N ALA A 54 -3.86 17.90 -6.16
CA ALA A 54 -2.64 18.69 -6.26
C ALA A 54 -1.43 17.94 -5.67
N LEU A 55 -1.62 17.24 -4.54
CA LEU A 55 -0.59 16.42 -3.92
C LEU A 55 -0.19 15.23 -4.80
N ILE A 56 -1.17 14.54 -5.42
CA ILE A 56 -0.93 13.44 -6.37
C ILE A 56 -0.17 13.94 -7.59
N GLN A 57 -0.54 15.11 -8.14
CA GLN A 57 0.17 15.72 -9.28
C GLN A 57 1.60 16.11 -8.96
N ALA A 58 1.87 16.49 -7.69
CA ALA A 58 3.21 16.73 -7.18
C ALA A 58 4.00 15.45 -6.89
N LYS A 59 3.50 14.27 -7.31
CA LYS A 59 4.10 12.94 -7.08
C LYS A 59 4.27 12.56 -5.60
N VAL A 60 3.51 13.16 -4.71
CA VAL A 60 3.42 12.71 -3.31
C VAL A 60 2.66 11.39 -3.32
N SER A 61 3.21 10.33 -2.71
CA SER A 61 2.56 9.02 -2.67
C SER A 61 1.20 9.13 -1.99
N ARG A 62 0.21 8.38 -2.48
CA ARG A 62 -1.17 8.39 -1.95
C ARG A 62 -1.21 8.11 -0.45
N ARG A 63 -0.31 7.30 -0.01
CA ARG A 63 -0.15 6.92 1.38
C ARG A 63 0.40 8.06 2.23
N ARG A 64 1.46 8.73 1.79
CA ARG A 64 1.98 9.91 2.50
C ARG A 64 0.88 10.98 2.62
N ILE A 65 0.11 11.18 1.55
CA ILE A 65 -1.07 12.05 1.59
C ILE A 65 -2.03 11.60 2.69
N ARG A 66 -2.36 10.30 2.73
CA ARG A 66 -3.26 9.72 3.72
C ARG A 66 -2.75 9.95 5.14
N ARG A 67 -1.51 9.55 5.42
CA ARG A 67 -0.89 9.66 6.75
C ARG A 67 -0.83 11.11 7.22
N SER A 68 -0.29 12.00 6.39
CA SER A 68 -0.20 13.42 6.73
C SER A 68 -1.56 14.03 7.04
N LEU A 69 -2.61 13.60 6.35
CA LEU A 69 -3.95 14.11 6.59
C LEU A 69 -4.62 13.48 7.82
N GLU A 70 -4.32 12.22 8.13
CA GLU A 70 -4.73 11.57 9.39
C GLU A 70 -4.05 12.26 10.58
N ASP A 71 -2.76 12.53 10.48
CA ASP A 71 -2.01 13.21 11.54
C ASP A 71 -2.46 14.67 11.71
N LEU A 72 -2.71 15.37 10.61
CA LEU A 72 -3.31 16.68 10.66
C LEU A 72 -4.65 16.67 11.39
N ARG A 73 -5.50 15.67 11.12
CA ARG A 73 -6.81 15.54 11.74
C ARG A 73 -6.73 15.26 13.24
N LYS A 74 -5.71 14.54 13.71
CA LYS A 74 -5.49 14.28 15.14
C LYS A 74 -5.13 15.55 15.91
N HIS A 75 -4.40 16.48 15.26
CA HIS A 75 -3.89 17.69 15.89
C HIS A 75 -4.81 18.91 15.72
N LEU A 76 -5.84 18.79 14.86
CA LEU A 76 -6.82 19.86 14.67
C LEU A 76 -8.00 19.73 15.63
N PRO A 77 -8.58 20.87 16.11
CA PRO A 77 -9.84 20.85 16.82
C PRO A 77 -10.93 20.15 15.98
N GLN A 78 -11.76 19.32 16.61
CA GLN A 78 -12.83 18.59 15.92
C GLN A 78 -13.82 19.48 15.15
N THR A 79 -13.88 20.74 15.50
CA THR A 79 -14.75 21.75 14.87
C THR A 79 -14.11 22.42 13.64
N MET A 80 -12.82 22.21 13.38
CA MET A 80 -12.12 22.85 12.27
C MET A 80 -12.16 21.96 11.01
N PRO A 81 -12.85 22.39 9.94
CA PRO A 81 -12.89 21.61 8.72
C PRO A 81 -11.56 21.72 7.94
N LEU A 82 -11.09 20.60 7.39
CA LEU A 82 -9.89 20.56 6.52
C LEU A 82 -9.98 21.52 5.33
N SER A 83 -11.20 21.89 4.91
CA SER A 83 -11.44 22.84 3.85
C SER A 83 -11.01 24.27 4.17
N GLY A 84 -10.77 24.60 5.45
CA GLY A 84 -10.27 25.90 5.89
C GLY A 84 -8.74 26.01 5.85
N LEU A 85 -8.03 24.92 5.58
CA LEU A 85 -6.58 24.87 5.55
C LEU A 85 -6.06 24.88 4.12
N SER A 86 -4.95 25.61 3.90
CA SER A 86 -4.23 25.56 2.63
C SER A 86 -3.22 24.41 2.67
N ILE A 87 -3.56 23.27 2.05
CA ILE A 87 -2.71 22.10 1.98
C ILE A 87 -2.04 22.05 0.61
N CYS A 88 -0.71 21.98 0.57
CA CYS A 88 0.07 21.97 -0.67
C CYS A 88 1.24 20.96 -0.57
N ALA A 89 1.91 20.72 -1.69
CA ALA A 89 3.14 19.92 -1.74
C ALA A 89 4.37 20.83 -1.87
N VAL A 90 5.43 20.51 -1.14
CA VAL A 90 6.78 21.06 -1.34
C VAL A 90 7.71 19.87 -1.55
N GLY A 91 8.10 19.64 -2.81
CA GLY A 91 8.74 18.39 -3.22
C GLY A 91 7.76 17.21 -3.05
N ASP A 92 8.18 16.19 -2.33
CA ASP A 92 7.41 14.98 -2.01
C ASP A 92 6.64 15.07 -0.67
N ARG A 93 6.65 16.24 -0.01
CA ARG A 93 6.12 16.44 1.34
C ARG A 93 4.79 17.18 1.33
N VAL A 94 3.91 16.81 2.27
CA VAL A 94 2.65 17.51 2.51
C VAL A 94 2.90 18.65 3.49
N VAL A 95 2.56 19.86 3.08
CA VAL A 95 2.76 21.09 3.84
C VAL A 95 1.43 21.80 4.03
N VAL A 96 1.18 22.25 5.25
CA VAL A 96 0.02 23.07 5.57
C VAL A 96 0.47 24.51 5.77
N ARG A 97 -0.26 25.42 5.15
CA ARG A 97 -0.08 26.86 5.34
C ARG A 97 -1.15 27.37 6.31
N ASP A 98 -0.70 27.98 7.39
CA ASP A 98 -1.53 28.67 8.35
C ASP A 98 -1.05 30.15 8.43
N GLY A 99 -1.79 31.04 7.80
CA GLY A 99 -1.39 32.42 7.67
C GLY A 99 -0.02 32.60 7.00
N ASN A 100 0.96 33.10 7.72
CA ASN A 100 2.33 33.33 7.24
C ASN A 100 3.27 32.12 7.46
N SER A 101 2.83 31.07 8.16
CA SER A 101 3.65 29.94 8.52
C SER A 101 3.32 28.74 7.65
N GLN A 102 4.35 27.97 7.28
CA GLN A 102 4.20 26.69 6.58
C GLN A 102 4.89 25.63 7.42
N TYR A 103 4.22 24.51 7.68
CA TYR A 103 4.82 23.38 8.38
C TYR A 103 4.51 22.07 7.68
N GLN A 104 5.46 21.16 7.74
CA GLN A 104 5.30 19.80 7.24
C GLN A 104 4.47 19.00 8.24
N VAL A 105 3.42 18.33 7.78
CA VAL A 105 2.44 17.68 8.65
C VAL A 105 3.01 16.48 9.39
N ASP A 106 3.81 15.67 8.70
CA ASP A 106 4.38 14.40 9.18
C ASP A 106 5.52 14.59 10.20
N SER A 107 6.21 15.73 10.21
CA SER A 107 7.31 16.00 11.15
C SER A 107 7.05 17.19 12.06
N GLY A 108 5.99 17.97 11.81
CA GLY A 108 5.76 19.24 12.50
C GLY A 108 6.80 20.33 12.20
N GLN A 109 7.72 20.04 11.28
CA GLN A 109 8.84 20.93 10.96
C GLN A 109 8.37 22.12 10.12
N TYR A 110 8.72 23.32 10.54
CA TYR A 110 8.47 24.52 9.73
C TYR A 110 9.29 24.50 8.44
N VAL A 111 8.65 24.81 7.33
CA VAL A 111 9.31 24.97 6.04
C VAL A 111 9.75 26.41 5.90
N LEU A 112 11.06 26.63 5.77
CA LEU A 112 11.63 27.97 5.54
C LEU A 112 11.10 28.48 4.19
N GLY A 113 10.27 29.51 4.23
CA GLY A 113 9.89 30.28 3.06
C GLY A 113 11.01 31.23 2.70
N LEU A 114 11.82 30.92 1.71
CA LEU A 114 12.75 31.89 1.12
C LEU A 114 11.96 32.74 0.14
N ASP A 115 11.66 33.97 0.50
CA ASP A 115 11.19 34.99 -0.45
C ASP A 115 12.40 35.55 -1.16
N VAL A 116 12.49 35.29 -2.45
CA VAL A 116 13.51 35.86 -3.31
C VAL A 116 12.91 37.12 -3.95
N SER A 117 13.31 38.31 -3.51
CA SER A 117 12.98 39.55 -4.18
C SER A 117 14.15 40.03 -5.02
N VAL A 118 13.86 40.57 -6.19
CA VAL A 118 14.85 41.24 -7.04
C VAL A 118 14.59 42.73 -6.90
N GLU A 119 15.41 43.41 -6.14
CA GLU A 119 15.43 44.86 -6.06
C GLU A 119 16.73 45.39 -6.71
N ASP A 120 16.59 46.27 -7.68
CA ASP A 120 17.71 46.90 -8.42
C ASP A 120 18.68 45.90 -9.09
N GLY A 121 18.16 44.77 -9.59
CA GLY A 121 18.99 43.78 -10.28
C GLY A 121 19.85 42.90 -9.33
N VAL A 122 19.68 43.01 -8.03
CA VAL A 122 20.39 42.22 -7.03
C VAL A 122 19.39 41.26 -6.37
N LEU A 123 19.71 39.95 -6.39
CA LEU A 123 18.97 38.91 -5.69
C LEU A 123 19.18 39.09 -4.17
N ARG A 124 18.15 39.53 -3.46
CA ARG A 124 18.13 39.50 -2.00
C ARG A 124 17.31 38.29 -1.55
N VAL A 125 17.96 37.40 -0.83
CA VAL A 125 17.32 36.31 -0.10
C VAL A 125 16.98 36.83 1.28
N VAL A 126 15.70 37.05 1.54
CA VAL A 126 15.23 37.45 2.89
C VAL A 126 14.83 36.16 3.60
N GLU A 127 15.68 35.69 4.50
CA GLU A 127 15.27 34.69 5.48
C GLU A 127 14.26 35.34 6.44
N LYS A 128 12.99 34.92 6.35
CA LYS A 128 12.05 35.22 7.43
C LYS A 128 12.41 34.33 8.60
N GLU A 129 12.97 34.90 9.67
CA GLU A 129 13.11 34.22 10.95
C GLU A 129 11.71 33.82 11.45
N PHE A 130 11.42 32.56 11.38
CA PHE A 130 10.27 31.94 12.02
C PHE A 130 10.72 31.39 13.37
N GLY A 131 10.12 31.86 14.44
CA GLY A 131 10.29 31.54 15.85
C GLY A 131 11.21 30.38 16.30
N PRO A 132 11.39 30.12 17.58
CA PRO A 132 12.40 29.20 18.07
C PRO A 132 12.21 27.83 17.40
N ARG A 133 13.28 27.31 16.77
CA ARG A 133 13.33 25.94 16.24
C ARG A 133 12.87 24.99 17.33
N PRO A 134 11.84 24.15 17.09
CA PRO A 134 11.70 22.95 17.90
C PRO A 134 13.01 22.16 17.76
N GLU A 135 13.57 21.71 18.89
CA GLU A 135 14.70 20.77 18.87
C GLU A 135 14.42 19.70 17.80
N GLU A 136 15.42 19.42 16.98
CA GLU A 136 15.33 18.39 15.93
C GLU A 136 14.89 17.08 16.56
N ALA A 137 13.60 16.84 16.57
CA ALA A 137 13.08 15.55 16.96
C ALA A 137 13.56 14.57 15.88
N ILE A 138 14.48 13.69 16.24
CA ILE A 138 14.84 12.53 15.42
C ILE A 138 13.51 11.87 15.05
N PRO A 139 13.17 11.74 13.75
CA PRO A 139 11.91 11.09 13.38
C PRO A 139 11.85 9.72 14.07
N PRO A 140 10.71 9.36 14.67
CA PRO A 140 10.60 8.08 15.32
C PRO A 140 11.03 6.98 14.35
N PRO A 141 11.73 5.95 14.82
CA PRO A 141 12.14 4.84 13.96
C PRO A 141 10.89 4.29 13.26
N ARG A 142 11.01 4.03 11.97
CA ARG A 142 9.92 3.46 11.17
C ARG A 142 9.51 2.13 11.75
N ASP A 143 8.23 1.88 11.86
CA ASP A 143 7.69 0.60 12.30
C ASP A 143 7.55 -0.40 11.13
N ALA A 144 7.23 -1.66 11.47
CA ALA A 144 7.08 -2.72 10.47
C ALA A 144 5.92 -2.43 9.49
N PHE A 145 4.87 -1.78 9.97
CA PHE A 145 3.72 -1.44 9.14
C PHE A 145 4.09 -0.40 8.09
N GLU A 146 4.87 0.60 8.46
CA GLU A 146 5.35 1.64 7.54
C GLU A 146 6.25 1.06 6.45
N TRP A 147 7.14 0.15 6.82
CA TRP A 147 7.99 -0.52 5.85
C TRP A 147 7.21 -1.43 4.90
N PHE A 148 6.20 -2.14 5.43
CA PHE A 148 5.35 -3.00 4.61
C PHE A 148 4.57 -2.22 3.56
N ASP A 149 4.03 -1.09 3.95
CA ASP A 149 3.29 -0.24 3.06
C ASP A 149 4.20 0.44 2.01
N ASP A 150 5.41 0.94 2.41
CA ASP A 150 6.38 1.46 1.45
C ASP A 150 6.76 0.38 0.43
N ALA A 151 6.86 -0.88 0.87
CA ALA A 151 7.13 -2.01 -0.01
C ALA A 151 6.04 -2.19 -1.07
N LEU A 152 4.76 -2.10 -0.68
CA LEU A 152 3.63 -2.17 -1.63
C LEU A 152 3.64 -0.99 -2.60
N ASP A 153 3.95 0.22 -2.13
CA ASP A 153 4.07 1.40 -2.98
C ASP A 153 5.23 1.27 -3.99
N PHE A 154 6.39 0.76 -3.57
CA PHE A 154 7.52 0.50 -4.46
C PHE A 154 7.17 -0.56 -5.50
N GLU A 155 6.46 -1.62 -5.10
CA GLU A 155 6.00 -2.66 -6.02
C GLU A 155 5.01 -2.10 -7.07
N GLU A 156 4.02 -1.30 -6.65
CA GLU A 156 3.07 -0.64 -7.56
C GLU A 156 3.78 0.28 -8.57
N ASN A 157 4.87 0.93 -8.14
CA ASN A 157 5.67 1.81 -9.00
C ASN A 157 6.72 1.07 -9.84
N GLY A 158 6.85 -0.25 -9.68
CA GLY A 158 7.81 -1.08 -10.41
C GLY A 158 9.26 -0.98 -9.90
N ASP A 159 9.49 -0.36 -8.74
CA ASP A 159 10.80 -0.34 -8.09
C ASP A 159 11.00 -1.61 -7.24
N ILE A 160 11.27 -2.72 -7.94
CA ILE A 160 11.41 -4.04 -7.34
C ILE A 160 12.54 -4.11 -6.31
N HIS A 161 13.64 -3.36 -6.52
CA HIS A 161 14.75 -3.35 -5.57
C HIS A 161 14.35 -2.68 -4.25
N ALA A 162 13.75 -1.51 -4.31
CA ALA A 162 13.26 -0.81 -3.13
C ALA A 162 12.16 -1.61 -2.40
N ALA A 163 11.27 -2.28 -3.15
CA ALA A 163 10.23 -3.14 -2.58
C ALA A 163 10.85 -4.30 -1.78
N ILE A 164 11.84 -5.00 -2.35
CA ILE A 164 12.54 -6.10 -1.66
C ILE A 164 13.22 -5.60 -0.38
N ASP A 165 13.91 -4.46 -0.45
CA ASP A 165 14.57 -3.89 0.72
C ASP A 165 13.57 -3.50 1.81
N ALA A 166 12.42 -2.95 1.43
CA ALA A 166 11.38 -2.57 2.36
C ALA A 166 10.68 -3.79 3.01
N TYR A 167 10.38 -4.85 2.24
CA TYR A 167 9.87 -6.10 2.82
C TYR A 167 10.87 -6.74 3.78
N ARG A 168 12.18 -6.68 3.46
CA ARG A 168 13.23 -7.15 4.36
C ARG A 168 13.25 -6.39 5.68
N GLN A 169 13.07 -5.06 5.66
CA GLN A 169 12.94 -4.26 6.88
C GLN A 169 11.66 -4.61 7.66
N THR A 170 10.55 -4.84 6.96
CA THR A 170 9.29 -5.26 7.57
C THR A 170 9.49 -6.53 8.40
N VAL A 171 10.04 -7.59 7.80
CA VAL A 171 10.22 -8.87 8.50
C VAL A 171 11.33 -8.82 9.57
N ALA A 172 12.26 -7.88 9.48
CA ALA A 172 13.26 -7.66 10.52
C ALA A 172 12.65 -7.04 11.78
N LEU A 173 11.61 -6.22 11.65
CA LEU A 173 10.88 -5.59 12.74
C LEU A 173 9.70 -6.45 13.24
N ASP A 174 9.00 -7.11 12.31
CA ASP A 174 7.90 -8.03 12.59
C ASP A 174 8.09 -9.32 11.80
N GLY A 175 8.78 -10.28 12.43
CA GLY A 175 9.06 -11.59 11.84
C GLY A 175 7.80 -12.43 11.62
N GLN A 176 6.65 -12.06 12.19
CA GLN A 176 5.38 -12.77 12.03
C GLN A 176 4.53 -12.21 10.85
N ASN A 177 5.02 -11.21 10.14
CA ASN A 177 4.33 -10.66 8.98
C ASN A 177 4.45 -11.61 7.78
N VAL A 178 3.55 -12.58 7.70
CA VAL A 178 3.50 -13.59 6.63
C VAL A 178 3.41 -12.95 5.24
N ALA A 179 2.60 -11.89 5.10
CA ALA A 179 2.43 -11.21 3.82
C ALA A 179 3.73 -10.59 3.29
N ALA A 180 4.54 -10.01 4.19
CA ALA A 180 5.84 -9.46 3.82
C ALA A 180 6.82 -10.55 3.36
N TRP A 181 6.84 -11.69 4.04
CA TRP A 181 7.64 -12.84 3.64
C TRP A 181 7.23 -13.38 2.27
N ILE A 182 5.92 -13.55 2.04
CA ILE A 182 5.37 -14.05 0.77
C ILE A 182 5.76 -13.12 -0.37
N ASN A 183 5.53 -11.82 -0.23
CA ASN A 183 5.81 -10.84 -1.26
C ASN A 183 7.31 -10.72 -1.55
N TRP A 184 8.15 -10.74 -0.51
CA TRP A 184 9.60 -10.76 -0.69
C TRP A 184 10.08 -11.98 -1.49
N GLY A 185 9.65 -13.17 -1.07
CA GLY A 185 9.99 -14.43 -1.78
C GLY A 185 9.50 -14.44 -3.21
N ARG A 186 8.28 -13.95 -3.47
CA ARG A 186 7.69 -13.85 -4.81
C ARG A 186 8.50 -12.90 -5.70
N LEU A 187 8.85 -11.71 -5.23
CA LEU A 187 9.65 -10.76 -6.02
C LEU A 187 11.03 -11.31 -6.37
N LEU A 188 11.67 -12.03 -5.45
CA LEU A 188 12.94 -12.72 -5.73
C LEU A 188 12.74 -13.82 -6.77
N HIS A 189 11.68 -14.61 -6.66
CA HIS A 189 11.35 -15.66 -7.61
C HIS A 189 11.10 -15.09 -9.02
N ASP A 190 10.26 -14.06 -9.12
CA ASP A 190 9.93 -13.38 -10.38
C ASP A 190 11.17 -12.76 -11.05
N ARG A 191 12.14 -12.30 -10.26
CA ARG A 191 13.43 -11.79 -10.73
C ARG A 191 14.38 -12.90 -11.19
N GLY A 192 14.10 -14.14 -10.85
CA GLY A 192 14.93 -15.31 -11.17
C GLY A 192 15.94 -15.71 -10.10
N ASP A 193 15.95 -15.04 -8.96
CA ASP A 193 16.85 -15.31 -7.81
C ASP A 193 16.32 -16.48 -6.96
N LYS A 194 16.07 -17.62 -7.61
CA LYS A 194 15.35 -18.78 -7.02
C LYS A 194 16.00 -19.31 -5.73
N ARG A 195 17.32 -19.27 -5.60
CA ARG A 195 18.00 -19.73 -4.37
C ARG A 195 17.73 -18.82 -3.19
N GLU A 196 17.71 -17.52 -3.44
CA GLU A 196 17.42 -16.54 -2.40
C GLU A 196 15.93 -16.59 -2.00
N ALA A 197 15.03 -16.72 -2.99
CA ALA A 197 13.61 -16.93 -2.76
C ALA A 197 13.34 -18.18 -1.88
N GLU A 198 14.04 -19.29 -2.15
CA GLU A 198 13.92 -20.50 -1.33
C GLU A 198 14.35 -20.24 0.12
N ALA A 199 15.49 -19.57 0.32
CA ALA A 199 15.97 -19.24 1.66
C ALA A 199 14.97 -18.35 2.42
N VAL A 200 14.34 -17.39 1.72
CA VAL A 200 13.28 -16.53 2.28
C VAL A 200 12.06 -17.33 2.69
N TYR A 201 11.54 -18.22 1.82
CA TYR A 201 10.36 -19.02 2.14
C TYR A 201 10.62 -20.05 3.26
N VAL A 202 11.79 -20.70 3.28
CA VAL A 202 12.16 -21.61 4.38
C VAL A 202 12.18 -20.85 5.71
N ARG A 203 12.80 -19.68 5.74
CA ARG A 203 12.84 -18.84 6.93
C ARG A 203 11.44 -18.34 7.33
N ALA A 204 10.58 -18.04 6.35
CA ALA A 204 9.19 -17.66 6.61
C ALA A 204 8.43 -18.80 7.30
N VAL A 205 8.59 -20.05 6.86
CA VAL A 205 7.98 -21.22 7.50
C VAL A 205 8.49 -21.42 8.93
N GLU A 206 9.79 -21.19 9.18
CA GLU A 206 10.35 -21.27 10.54
C GLU A 206 9.78 -20.19 11.48
N GLN A 207 9.49 -18.99 10.98
CA GLN A 207 9.00 -17.88 11.78
C GLN A 207 7.47 -17.90 11.95
N CYS A 208 6.73 -18.17 10.88
CA CYS A 208 5.27 -18.00 10.83
C CYS A 208 4.52 -19.34 10.88
N GLY A 209 5.23 -20.46 10.78
CA GLY A 209 4.59 -21.79 10.60
C GLY A 209 4.08 -22.01 9.18
N HIS A 210 3.18 -22.97 9.06
CA HIS A 210 2.55 -23.26 7.78
C HIS A 210 1.38 -22.29 7.55
N ASP A 211 1.51 -21.47 6.53
CA ASP A 211 0.44 -20.65 5.96
C ASP A 211 0.12 -21.20 4.56
N SER A 212 -1.14 -21.23 4.19
CA SER A 212 -1.58 -21.84 2.93
C SER A 212 -0.95 -21.17 1.69
N VAL A 213 -0.89 -19.83 1.67
CA VAL A 213 -0.33 -19.07 0.55
C VAL A 213 1.19 -19.15 0.54
N LEU A 214 1.82 -19.14 1.71
CA LEU A 214 3.27 -19.33 1.84
C LEU A 214 3.69 -20.71 1.31
N MET A 215 3.01 -21.77 1.74
CA MET A 215 3.30 -23.14 1.30
C MET A 215 3.01 -23.33 -0.19
N PHE A 216 1.99 -22.68 -0.72
CA PHE A 216 1.69 -22.67 -2.15
C PHE A 216 2.82 -22.03 -2.97
N ASN A 217 3.28 -20.85 -2.59
CA ASN A 217 4.36 -20.15 -3.30
C ASN A 217 5.70 -20.90 -3.19
N LEU A 218 5.98 -21.52 -2.05
CA LEU A 218 7.14 -22.41 -1.90
C LEU A 218 7.00 -23.62 -2.85
N GLY A 219 5.83 -24.20 -2.98
CA GLY A 219 5.53 -25.30 -3.92
C GLY A 219 5.82 -24.89 -5.36
N VAL A 220 5.38 -23.70 -5.80
CA VAL A 220 5.65 -23.18 -7.14
C VAL A 220 7.15 -23.01 -7.37
N LEU A 221 7.87 -22.43 -6.41
CA LEU A 221 9.32 -22.27 -6.50
C LEU A 221 10.05 -23.62 -6.59
N LEU A 222 9.66 -24.61 -5.76
CA LEU A 222 10.26 -25.94 -5.75
C LEU A 222 10.01 -26.71 -7.07
N GLU A 223 8.83 -26.54 -7.67
CA GLU A 223 8.54 -27.07 -8.99
C GLU A 223 9.45 -26.45 -10.06
N ASP A 224 9.64 -25.14 -10.03
CA ASP A 224 10.53 -24.38 -10.91
C ASP A 224 12.03 -24.72 -10.71
N LEU A 225 12.38 -25.28 -9.54
CA LEU A 225 13.70 -25.82 -9.25
C LEU A 225 13.82 -27.30 -9.66
N GLY A 226 12.76 -27.91 -10.22
CA GLY A 226 12.72 -29.33 -10.61
C GLY A 226 12.63 -30.31 -9.44
N ARG A 227 12.32 -29.82 -8.24
CA ARG A 227 12.20 -30.64 -7.02
C ARG A 227 10.76 -31.13 -6.82
N THR A 228 10.31 -31.96 -7.74
CA THR A 228 8.92 -32.39 -7.86
C THR A 228 8.32 -32.96 -6.57
N GLN A 229 9.10 -33.80 -5.83
CA GLN A 229 8.59 -34.42 -4.61
C GLN A 229 8.41 -33.37 -3.49
N ALA A 230 9.34 -32.44 -3.32
CA ALA A 230 9.24 -31.39 -2.34
C ALA A 230 8.10 -30.39 -2.69
N ALA A 231 7.90 -30.09 -3.98
CA ALA A 231 6.77 -29.29 -4.45
C ALA A 231 5.43 -29.96 -4.12
N LEU A 232 5.33 -31.28 -4.30
CA LEU A 232 4.15 -32.05 -3.95
C LEU A 232 3.81 -31.91 -2.45
N GLU A 233 4.81 -32.06 -1.58
CA GLU A 233 4.68 -31.92 -0.12
C GLU A 233 4.24 -30.50 0.26
N ALA A 234 4.83 -29.49 -0.36
CA ALA A 234 4.46 -28.09 -0.11
C ALA A 234 3.02 -27.78 -0.54
N TYR A 235 2.59 -28.23 -1.72
CA TYR A 235 1.19 -28.07 -2.15
C TYR A 235 0.20 -28.86 -1.29
N GLN A 236 0.59 -30.04 -0.81
CA GLN A 236 -0.24 -30.81 0.12
C GLN A 236 -0.42 -30.05 1.44
N ALA A 237 0.66 -29.46 1.98
CA ALA A 237 0.58 -28.64 3.16
C ALA A 237 -0.32 -27.41 2.92
N ALA A 238 -0.19 -26.73 1.78
CA ALA A 238 -1.02 -25.59 1.42
C ALA A 238 -2.52 -25.92 1.44
N VAL A 239 -2.94 -27.02 0.79
CA VAL A 239 -4.37 -27.42 0.77
C VAL A 239 -4.83 -28.06 2.06
N SER A 240 -3.93 -28.48 2.94
CA SER A 240 -4.25 -28.92 4.28
C SER A 240 -4.60 -27.77 5.19
N GLU A 241 -3.86 -26.64 5.07
CA GLU A 241 -4.13 -25.41 5.80
C GLU A 241 -5.38 -24.69 5.27
N ASP A 242 -5.52 -24.63 3.94
CA ASP A 242 -6.73 -24.09 3.30
C ASP A 242 -7.29 -25.08 2.25
N PRO A 243 -8.27 -25.89 2.61
CA PRO A 243 -8.94 -26.79 1.67
C PRO A 243 -9.73 -26.09 0.55
N ALA A 244 -9.93 -24.77 0.65
CA ALA A 244 -10.58 -23.96 -0.38
C ALA A 244 -9.58 -23.33 -1.37
N LEU A 245 -8.28 -23.56 -1.22
CA LEU A 245 -7.25 -23.08 -2.13
C LEU A 245 -7.34 -23.80 -3.49
N ALA A 246 -8.12 -23.24 -4.41
CA ALA A 246 -8.39 -23.83 -5.72
C ALA A 246 -7.10 -24.09 -6.52
N ASP A 247 -6.21 -23.11 -6.59
CA ASP A 247 -4.93 -23.21 -7.30
C ASP A 247 -4.02 -24.31 -6.74
N GLY A 248 -4.04 -24.51 -5.42
CA GLY A 248 -3.32 -25.61 -4.77
C GLY A 248 -3.82 -26.98 -5.24
N HIS A 249 -5.13 -27.15 -5.35
CA HIS A 249 -5.71 -28.38 -5.89
C HIS A 249 -5.40 -28.58 -7.38
N TYR A 250 -5.39 -27.51 -8.17
CA TYR A 250 -5.03 -27.59 -9.58
C TYR A 250 -3.57 -28.01 -9.76
N ASN A 251 -2.63 -27.39 -9.04
CA ASN A 251 -1.21 -27.72 -9.14
C ASN A 251 -0.91 -29.14 -8.63
N LEU A 252 -1.56 -29.58 -7.55
CA LEU A 252 -1.48 -30.99 -7.11
C LEU A 252 -1.96 -31.95 -8.17
N ALA A 253 -3.07 -31.68 -8.82
CA ALA A 253 -3.60 -32.54 -9.86
C ALA A 253 -2.63 -32.71 -11.03
N ARG A 254 -2.08 -31.57 -11.50
CA ARG A 254 -1.10 -31.54 -12.59
C ARG A 254 0.19 -32.28 -12.22
N LEU A 255 0.64 -32.11 -10.98
CA LEU A 255 1.86 -32.76 -10.49
C LEU A 255 1.66 -34.28 -10.32
N TYR A 256 0.52 -34.74 -9.78
CA TYR A 256 0.18 -36.15 -9.69
C TYR A 256 0.03 -36.82 -11.08
N GLU A 257 -0.51 -36.08 -12.05
CA GLU A 257 -0.59 -36.55 -13.44
C GLU A 257 0.83 -36.79 -14.01
N SER A 258 1.74 -35.84 -13.84
CA SER A 258 3.13 -35.99 -14.30
C SER A 258 3.87 -37.14 -13.62
N LEU A 259 3.50 -37.47 -12.39
CA LEU A 259 4.06 -38.58 -11.61
C LEU A 259 3.37 -39.94 -11.93
N GLY A 260 2.44 -39.97 -12.88
CA GLY A 260 1.71 -41.21 -13.24
C GLY A 260 0.74 -41.69 -12.17
N GLN A 261 0.22 -40.80 -11.35
CA GLN A 261 -0.73 -41.09 -10.27
C GLN A 261 -2.14 -40.55 -10.58
N PRO A 262 -2.84 -41.09 -11.57
CA PRO A 262 -4.07 -40.51 -12.10
C PRO A 262 -5.24 -40.49 -11.09
N GLN A 263 -5.27 -41.43 -10.13
CA GLN A 263 -6.33 -41.43 -9.11
C GLN A 263 -6.26 -40.18 -8.20
N HIS A 264 -5.06 -39.81 -7.79
CA HIS A 264 -4.83 -38.57 -7.01
C HIS A 264 -5.12 -37.33 -7.85
N ALA A 265 -4.68 -37.31 -9.11
CA ALA A 265 -4.94 -36.20 -10.03
C ALA A 265 -6.45 -35.95 -10.20
N ILE A 266 -7.24 -37.01 -10.47
CA ILE A 266 -8.71 -36.91 -10.63
C ILE A 266 -9.37 -36.37 -9.35
N ARG A 267 -8.92 -36.82 -8.17
CA ARG A 267 -9.45 -36.36 -6.90
C ARG A 267 -9.27 -34.85 -6.73
N HIS A 268 -8.06 -34.34 -6.97
CA HIS A 268 -7.76 -32.93 -6.84
C HIS A 268 -8.43 -32.09 -7.92
N LEU A 269 -8.52 -32.54 -9.17
CA LEU A 269 -9.34 -31.89 -10.21
C LEU A 269 -10.81 -31.80 -9.82
N GLY A 270 -11.32 -32.81 -9.16
CA GLY A 270 -12.70 -32.81 -8.66
C GLY A 270 -12.93 -31.72 -7.59
N GLN A 271 -11.97 -31.52 -6.71
CA GLN A 271 -12.02 -30.43 -5.72
C GLN A 271 -11.92 -29.05 -6.40
N TYR A 272 -10.94 -28.85 -7.26
CA TYR A 272 -10.77 -27.62 -8.03
C TYR A 272 -12.08 -27.20 -8.73
N ARG A 273 -12.72 -28.12 -9.47
CA ARG A 273 -14.00 -27.84 -10.15
C ARG A 273 -15.12 -27.47 -9.19
N ARG A 274 -15.19 -28.09 -8.02
CA ARG A 274 -16.22 -27.76 -7.01
C ARG A 274 -16.02 -26.36 -6.47
N LEU A 275 -14.78 -25.98 -6.18
CA LEU A 275 -14.45 -24.65 -5.66
C LEU A 275 -14.81 -23.55 -6.66
N LEU A 276 -14.43 -23.68 -7.94
CA LEU A 276 -14.80 -22.73 -8.99
C LEU A 276 -16.32 -22.58 -9.15
N ASN A 277 -17.09 -23.68 -9.05
CA ASN A 277 -18.54 -23.63 -9.17
C ASN A 277 -19.23 -23.01 -7.93
N SER A 278 -18.55 -22.96 -6.78
CA SER A 278 -19.06 -22.29 -5.57
C SER A 278 -18.88 -20.78 -5.60
N GLU A 279 -17.85 -20.27 -6.27
CA GLU A 279 -17.58 -18.84 -6.43
C GLU A 279 -18.50 -18.15 -7.45
N THR A 280 -19.10 -18.92 -8.36
CA THR A 280 -20.01 -18.41 -9.41
C THR A 280 -21.48 -18.35 -8.99
N ARG A 281 -21.83 -18.73 -7.78
CA ARG A 281 -23.19 -18.64 -7.19
C ARG A 281 -23.26 -17.56 -6.13
#